data_e25fc7eec41c5b4846666836d0cdf0b4
#
_entry.id   e25fc7eec41c5b4846666836d0cdf0b4
#
_cell.length_a   1.000
_cell.length_b   1.000
_cell.length_c   1.000
_cell.angle_alpha   90.00
_cell.angle_beta   90.00
_cell.angle_gamma   90.00
#
_symmetry.space_group_name_H-M   'P 1'
#
loop_
_entity.id
_entity.type
_entity.pdbx_description
1 polymer ?
#
loop_
_entity_poly.entity_id
_entity_poly.type
_entity_poly.pdbx_seq_one_letter_code
_entity_poly.pdbx_strand_id
1 'polypeptide(L)'
;FMNAGIPLDMSHLESTGAVGVGLFRTELQFIIGAQLPRAGAQEKLYAQILALAGGKPVIFRTADLGADKAGAYMKVKPEANPAMGWRGLRMAIDRPGLFRPQLRALLAASAGGVAHILFPMITVPDEVDAARELIAKEVDFANRRGKPLPAEIRIGAMIETPAAAWRIDDIAARV
;
A
#
# COMPACT_ATOMS: atom_id res chain seq x y z
N PHE A 1 17.35 5.49 1.96
CA PHE A 1 15.96 5.68 1.54
C PHE A 1 15.33 6.86 2.29
N MET A 2 14.38 7.54 1.65
CA MET A 2 13.58 8.60 2.28
C MET A 2 12.14 8.16 2.50
N ASN A 3 11.41 8.89 3.36
CA ASN A 3 9.96 8.77 3.51
C ASN A 3 9.29 9.90 2.72
N ALA A 4 8.16 9.60 2.07
CA ALA A 4 7.36 10.55 1.30
C ALA A 4 5.86 10.23 1.45
N GLY A 5 5.00 11.20 1.16
CA GLY A 5 3.54 11.03 1.21
C GLY A 5 2.79 11.86 0.17
N ILE A 6 3.46 12.84 -0.42
CA ILE A 6 2.91 13.69 -1.49
C ILE A 6 3.92 13.84 -2.63
N PRO A 7 3.47 14.18 -3.85
CA PRO A 7 4.37 14.38 -5.00
C PRO A 7 5.46 15.43 -4.78
N LEU A 8 5.18 16.44 -3.96
CA LEU A 8 6.15 17.51 -3.65
C LEU A 8 7.40 16.97 -2.94
N ASP A 9 7.25 15.93 -2.10
CA ASP A 9 8.37 15.32 -1.38
C ASP A 9 9.42 14.73 -2.34
N MET A 10 8.99 14.30 -3.54
CA MET A 10 9.85 13.68 -4.53
C MET A 10 10.93 14.62 -5.07
N SER A 11 10.73 15.94 -4.99
CA SER A 11 11.73 16.94 -5.38
C SER A 11 13.01 16.87 -4.52
N HIS A 12 12.91 16.29 -3.33
CA HIS A 12 14.03 16.14 -2.40
C HIS A 12 14.81 14.83 -2.59
N LEU A 13 14.32 13.92 -3.44
CA LEU A 13 14.92 12.59 -3.61
C LEU A 13 16.39 12.65 -4.08
N GLU A 14 16.72 13.58 -4.97
CA GLU A 14 18.09 13.76 -5.44
C GLU A 14 18.94 14.53 -4.43
N SER A 15 18.42 15.63 -3.89
CA SER A 15 19.16 16.51 -2.98
C SER A 15 19.55 15.85 -1.66
N THR A 16 18.78 14.83 -1.21
CA THR A 16 19.07 14.06 0.01
C THR A 16 20.09 12.94 -0.22
N GLY A 17 20.47 12.64 -1.47
CA GLY A 17 21.33 11.48 -1.79
C GLY A 17 20.64 10.12 -1.54
N ALA A 18 19.32 10.11 -1.35
CA ALA A 18 18.59 8.87 -1.11
C ALA A 18 18.57 7.97 -2.36
N VAL A 19 18.77 6.67 -2.15
CA VAL A 19 18.77 5.66 -3.22
C VAL A 19 17.36 5.28 -3.67
N GLY A 20 16.33 5.78 -2.99
CA GLY A 20 14.92 5.56 -3.32
C GLY A 20 13.99 6.01 -2.20
N VAL A 21 12.70 5.76 -2.36
CA VAL A 21 11.66 6.01 -1.36
C VAL A 21 11.37 4.70 -0.63
N GLY A 22 11.79 4.59 0.62
CA GLY A 22 11.59 3.40 1.45
C GLY A 22 10.17 3.29 2.02
N LEU A 23 9.46 4.41 2.09
CA LEU A 23 8.08 4.45 2.53
C LEU A 23 7.33 5.59 1.84
N PHE A 24 6.46 5.27 0.87
CA PHE A 24 5.48 6.21 0.34
C PHE A 24 4.12 5.97 1.00
N ARG A 25 3.66 6.96 1.80
CA ARG A 25 2.40 6.89 2.54
C ARG A 25 1.23 7.27 1.66
N THR A 26 0.49 6.29 1.16
CA THR A 26 -0.60 6.51 0.21
C THR A 26 -1.85 7.13 0.84
N GLU A 27 -2.05 6.95 2.14
CA GLU A 27 -3.24 7.42 2.85
C GLU A 27 -3.34 8.95 2.96
N LEU A 28 -2.23 9.68 2.88
CA LEU A 28 -2.26 11.14 2.95
C LEU A 28 -3.13 11.76 1.84
N GLN A 29 -3.10 11.18 0.65
CA GLN A 29 -3.94 11.62 -0.46
C GLN A 29 -5.44 11.38 -0.21
N PHE A 30 -5.77 10.32 0.54
CA PHE A 30 -7.16 9.98 0.87
C PHE A 30 -7.71 10.96 1.93
N ILE A 31 -6.87 11.32 2.90
CA ILE A 31 -7.23 12.27 3.96
C ILE A 31 -7.46 13.67 3.37
N ILE A 32 -6.57 14.14 2.51
CA ILE A 32 -6.67 15.47 1.86
C ILE A 32 -7.93 15.53 0.98
N GLY A 33 -8.23 14.47 0.22
CA GLY A 33 -9.36 14.42 -0.69
C GLY A 33 -10.73 14.20 -0.03
N ALA A 34 -10.78 13.90 1.28
CA ALA A 34 -11.99 13.54 2.03
C ALA A 34 -12.86 12.46 1.36
N GLN A 35 -12.31 11.69 0.46
CA GLN A 35 -12.96 10.60 -0.28
C GLN A 35 -11.93 9.54 -0.67
N LEU A 36 -12.38 8.28 -0.78
CA LEU A 36 -11.56 7.22 -1.37
C LEU A 36 -11.39 7.47 -2.87
N PRO A 37 -10.17 7.75 -3.36
CA PRO A 37 -9.97 8.02 -4.77
C PRO A 37 -10.31 6.80 -5.62
N ARG A 38 -10.89 7.02 -6.79
CA ARG A 38 -11.12 5.94 -7.78
C ARG A 38 -9.79 5.34 -8.24
N ALA A 39 -9.79 4.07 -8.63
CA ALA A 39 -8.59 3.35 -9.07
C ALA A 39 -7.78 4.13 -10.13
N GLY A 40 -8.43 4.72 -11.13
CA GLY A 40 -7.74 5.49 -12.17
C GLY A 40 -7.08 6.79 -11.67
N ALA A 41 -7.59 7.43 -10.63
CA ALA A 41 -6.93 8.58 -10.00
C ALA A 41 -5.71 8.15 -9.20
N GLN A 42 -5.80 7.03 -8.48
CA GLN A 42 -4.69 6.42 -7.76
C GLN A 42 -3.59 5.97 -8.73
N GLU A 43 -3.95 5.31 -9.84
CA GLU A 43 -3.01 4.87 -10.87
C GLU A 43 -2.20 6.05 -11.44
N LYS A 44 -2.86 7.15 -11.79
CA LYS A 44 -2.19 8.36 -12.27
C LYS A 44 -1.21 8.93 -11.26
N LEU A 45 -1.61 8.97 -9.99
CA LEU A 45 -0.75 9.45 -8.91
C LEU A 45 0.49 8.55 -8.75
N TYR A 46 0.30 7.24 -8.67
CA TYR A 46 1.42 6.31 -8.48
C TYR A 46 2.38 6.30 -9.68
N ALA A 47 1.84 6.39 -10.90
CA ALA A 47 2.65 6.55 -12.11
C ALA A 47 3.47 7.86 -12.09
N GLN A 48 2.87 8.97 -11.64
CA GLN A 48 3.58 10.23 -11.45
C GLN A 48 4.72 10.11 -10.43
N ILE A 49 4.47 9.45 -9.30
CA ILE A 49 5.50 9.24 -8.26
C ILE A 49 6.66 8.38 -8.81
N LEU A 50 6.36 7.31 -9.53
CA LEU A 50 7.37 6.46 -10.17
C LEU A 50 8.18 7.23 -11.21
N ALA A 51 7.54 8.07 -12.01
CA ALA A 51 8.22 8.94 -12.98
C ALA A 51 9.17 9.94 -12.28
N LEU A 52 8.70 10.59 -11.21
CA LEU A 52 9.51 11.52 -10.41
C LEU A 52 10.68 10.84 -9.69
N ALA A 53 10.57 9.53 -9.41
CA ALA A 53 11.64 8.76 -8.81
C ALA A 53 12.80 8.47 -9.78
N GLY A 54 12.63 8.70 -11.09
CA GLY A 54 13.71 8.57 -12.08
C GLY A 54 14.33 7.17 -12.15
N GLY A 55 13.53 6.12 -11.99
CA GLY A 55 14.00 4.73 -11.97
C GLY A 55 14.49 4.23 -10.61
N LYS A 56 14.56 5.08 -9.60
CA LYS A 56 14.85 4.66 -8.22
C LYS A 56 13.64 3.92 -7.63
N PRO A 57 13.84 2.93 -6.74
CA PRO A 57 12.75 2.17 -6.14
C PRO A 57 11.84 3.05 -5.28
N VAL A 58 10.53 2.82 -5.38
CA VAL A 58 9.51 3.43 -4.51
C VAL A 58 8.69 2.32 -3.87
N ILE A 59 8.73 2.24 -2.55
CA ILE A 59 7.99 1.26 -1.78
C ILE A 59 6.67 1.90 -1.33
N PHE A 60 5.57 1.49 -1.94
CA PHE A 60 4.24 2.00 -1.63
C PHE A 60 3.63 1.25 -0.44
N ARG A 61 3.43 1.94 0.66
CA ARG A 61 2.62 1.41 1.76
C ARG A 61 1.15 1.45 1.36
N THR A 62 0.47 0.31 1.46
CA THR A 62 -0.98 0.29 1.28
C THR A 62 -1.67 1.12 2.36
N ALA A 63 -2.85 1.64 2.04
CA ALA A 63 -3.54 2.61 2.90
C ALA A 63 -3.75 2.08 4.33
N ASP A 64 -3.19 2.80 5.29
CA ASP A 64 -3.38 2.56 6.71
C ASP A 64 -4.55 3.44 7.21
N LEU A 65 -5.75 3.02 6.85
CA LEU A 65 -6.99 3.63 7.28
C LEU A 65 -7.56 2.88 8.48
N GLY A 66 -8.04 3.60 9.46
CA GLY A 66 -8.69 3.09 10.66
C GLY A 66 -9.79 4.04 11.11
N ALA A 67 -10.44 3.76 12.24
CA ALA A 67 -11.51 4.58 12.78
C ALA A 67 -11.09 6.04 13.04
N ASP A 68 -9.83 6.25 13.34
CA ASP A 68 -9.18 7.55 13.58
C ASP A 68 -9.01 8.39 12.30
N LYS A 69 -8.91 7.74 11.13
CA LYS A 69 -8.65 8.39 9.84
C LYS A 69 -9.77 8.23 8.82
N ALA A 70 -10.71 7.33 9.09
CA ALA A 70 -11.78 6.96 8.15
C ALA A 70 -12.77 8.09 7.85
N GLY A 71 -12.78 9.14 8.65
CA GLY A 71 -13.60 10.32 8.44
C GLY A 71 -15.09 10.01 8.25
N ALA A 72 -15.82 10.99 7.69
CA ALA A 72 -17.27 10.89 7.48
C ALA A 72 -17.70 9.88 6.39
N TYR A 73 -16.75 9.38 5.59
CA TYR A 73 -17.06 8.49 4.44
C TYR A 73 -17.06 7.00 4.78
N MET A 74 -16.59 6.62 5.97
CA MET A 74 -16.70 5.25 6.46
C MET A 74 -17.37 5.23 7.84
N LYS A 75 -18.52 4.57 7.92
CA LYS A 75 -19.20 4.31 9.20
C LYS A 75 -18.42 3.20 9.93
N VAL A 76 -17.44 3.60 10.73
CA VAL A 76 -16.67 2.70 11.59
C VAL A 76 -17.17 2.85 13.01
N LYS A 77 -17.34 1.73 13.71
CA LYS A 77 -17.72 1.76 15.14
C LYS A 77 -16.56 2.35 15.94
N PRO A 78 -16.84 3.20 16.95
CA PRO A 78 -15.81 3.64 17.87
C PRO A 78 -15.11 2.45 18.53
N GLU A 79 -13.79 2.51 18.61
CA GLU A 79 -12.96 1.50 19.26
C GLU A 79 -12.23 2.13 20.43
N ALA A 80 -11.98 1.35 21.49
CA ALA A 80 -11.25 1.81 22.66
C ALA A 80 -9.78 2.18 22.32
N ASN A 81 -9.18 1.46 21.37
CA ASN A 81 -7.84 1.72 20.85
C ASN A 81 -7.81 1.65 19.32
N PRO A 82 -8.18 2.72 18.61
CA PRO A 82 -8.20 2.71 17.14
C PRO A 82 -6.82 2.49 16.51
N ALA A 83 -5.74 2.80 17.22
CA ALA A 83 -4.39 2.61 16.72
C ALA A 83 -4.04 1.13 16.53
N MET A 84 -4.58 0.25 17.37
CA MET A 84 -4.36 -1.19 17.33
C MET A 84 -5.60 -1.97 16.88
N GLY A 85 -6.67 -1.28 16.54
CA GLY A 85 -7.95 -1.85 16.18
C GLY A 85 -8.08 -2.31 14.72
N TRP A 86 -9.28 -2.15 14.19
CA TRP A 86 -9.64 -2.51 12.82
C TRP A 86 -9.14 -1.46 11.84
N ARG A 87 -7.96 -1.68 11.27
CA ARG A 87 -7.27 -0.77 10.37
C ARG A 87 -6.33 -1.49 9.40
N GLY A 88 -5.82 -0.76 8.42
CA GLY A 88 -4.80 -1.23 7.49
C GLY A 88 -5.21 -2.53 6.80
N LEU A 89 -4.35 -3.54 6.85
CA LEU A 89 -4.60 -4.82 6.19
C LEU A 89 -5.80 -5.58 6.77
N ARG A 90 -6.08 -5.49 8.07
CA ARG A 90 -7.27 -6.14 8.68
C ARG A 90 -8.56 -5.64 8.03
N MET A 91 -8.65 -4.32 7.83
CA MET A 91 -9.77 -3.72 7.09
C MET A 91 -9.81 -4.19 5.63
N ALA A 92 -8.65 -4.32 5.01
CA ALA A 92 -8.53 -4.77 3.63
C ALA A 92 -9.02 -6.21 3.43
N ILE A 93 -8.76 -7.09 4.39
CA ILE A 93 -9.21 -8.49 4.38
C ILE A 93 -10.73 -8.56 4.57
N ASP A 94 -11.27 -7.83 5.56
CA ASP A 94 -12.70 -7.82 5.86
C ASP A 94 -13.54 -7.13 4.77
N ARG A 95 -12.99 -6.07 4.16
CA ARG A 95 -13.67 -5.27 3.12
C ARG A 95 -12.80 -5.12 1.88
N PRO A 96 -12.56 -6.20 1.13
CA PRO A 96 -11.65 -6.18 -0.02
C PRO A 96 -12.06 -5.18 -1.11
N GLY A 97 -13.35 -4.83 -1.19
CA GLY A 97 -13.85 -3.82 -2.13
C GLY A 97 -13.25 -2.43 -1.95
N LEU A 98 -12.81 -2.08 -0.74
CA LEU A 98 -12.13 -0.81 -0.45
C LEU A 98 -10.66 -0.83 -0.85
N PHE A 99 -10.02 -2.00 -0.77
CA PHE A 99 -8.58 -2.17 -0.93
C PHE A 99 -8.16 -2.60 -2.33
N ARG A 100 -8.92 -3.48 -2.97
CA ARG A 100 -8.64 -3.98 -4.32
C ARG A 100 -8.45 -2.89 -5.37
N PRO A 101 -9.20 -1.75 -5.37
CA PRO A 101 -8.93 -0.64 -6.26
C PRO A 101 -7.52 -0.06 -6.12
N GLN A 102 -6.97 -0.01 -4.91
CA GLN A 102 -5.60 0.44 -4.66
C GLN A 102 -4.57 -0.54 -5.21
N LEU A 103 -4.71 -1.83 -4.94
CA LEU A 103 -3.82 -2.86 -5.49
C LEU A 103 -3.81 -2.81 -7.02
N ARG A 104 -4.99 -2.71 -7.64
CA ARG A 104 -5.12 -2.57 -9.09
C ARG A 104 -4.38 -1.36 -9.63
N ALA A 105 -4.51 -0.22 -8.95
CA ALA A 105 -3.83 1.01 -9.33
C ALA A 105 -2.30 0.90 -9.19
N LEU A 106 -1.80 0.27 -8.13
CA LEU A 106 -0.37 0.02 -7.94
C LEU A 106 0.20 -0.89 -9.02
N LEU A 107 -0.50 -2.00 -9.32
CA LEU A 107 -0.08 -2.94 -10.36
C LEU A 107 -0.04 -2.25 -11.74
N ALA A 108 -1.08 -1.50 -12.09
CA ALA A 108 -1.15 -0.79 -13.36
C ALA A 108 -0.08 0.31 -13.49
N ALA A 109 0.14 1.09 -12.44
CA ALA A 109 1.15 2.14 -12.42
C ALA A 109 2.58 1.60 -12.54
N SER A 110 2.83 0.37 -12.06
CA SER A 110 4.14 -0.30 -12.09
C SER A 110 4.32 -1.19 -13.32
N ALA A 111 3.46 -1.08 -14.33
CA ALA A 111 3.49 -1.94 -15.51
C ALA A 111 4.86 -1.96 -16.19
N GLY A 112 5.36 -3.15 -16.49
CA GLY A 112 6.69 -3.38 -17.09
C GLY A 112 7.87 -3.23 -16.15
N GLY A 113 7.67 -2.67 -14.94
CA GLY A 113 8.69 -2.49 -13.91
C GLY A 113 8.48 -3.40 -12.70
N VAL A 114 8.97 -2.95 -11.54
CA VAL A 114 8.82 -3.65 -10.26
C VAL A 114 7.79 -2.93 -9.39
N ALA A 115 6.76 -3.65 -8.95
CA ALA A 115 5.80 -3.16 -7.97
C ALA A 115 6.28 -3.51 -6.55
N HIS A 116 6.69 -2.52 -5.76
CA HIS A 116 7.02 -2.71 -4.35
C HIS A 116 5.81 -2.32 -3.49
N ILE A 117 5.22 -3.30 -2.81
CA ILE A 117 4.00 -3.15 -2.01
C ILE A 117 4.31 -3.51 -0.56
N LEU A 118 4.10 -2.57 0.36
CA LEU A 118 4.35 -2.73 1.79
C LEU A 118 3.03 -2.72 2.56
N PHE A 119 2.78 -3.77 3.34
CA PHE A 119 1.56 -3.89 4.14
C PHE A 119 1.78 -3.40 5.58
N PRO A 120 0.96 -2.44 6.04
CA PRO A 120 0.99 -1.97 7.42
C PRO A 120 0.21 -2.90 8.36
N MET A 121 0.50 -2.79 9.64
CA MET A 121 -0.27 -3.37 10.75
C MET A 121 -0.37 -4.90 10.73
N ILE A 122 0.63 -5.58 10.15
CA ILE A 122 0.74 -7.04 10.21
C ILE A 122 0.87 -7.48 11.67
N THR A 123 0.16 -8.54 12.03
CA THR A 123 0.17 -9.14 13.36
C THR A 123 0.54 -10.62 13.32
N VAL A 124 0.01 -11.32 12.32
CA VAL A 124 0.23 -12.77 12.14
C VAL A 124 0.58 -13.08 10.68
N PRO A 125 1.33 -14.15 10.43
CA PRO A 125 1.76 -14.54 9.08
C PRO A 125 0.60 -14.76 8.10
N ASP A 126 -0.53 -15.27 8.56
CA ASP A 126 -1.71 -15.55 7.73
C ASP A 126 -2.30 -14.28 7.10
N GLU A 127 -2.08 -13.11 7.71
CA GLU A 127 -2.46 -11.82 7.11
C GLU A 127 -1.61 -11.52 5.86
N VAL A 128 -0.35 -11.94 5.83
CA VAL A 128 0.51 -11.83 4.63
C VAL A 128 0.00 -12.74 3.52
N ASP A 129 -0.38 -13.98 3.87
CA ASP A 129 -0.94 -14.93 2.91
C ASP A 129 -2.26 -14.39 2.31
N ALA A 130 -3.14 -13.83 3.13
CA ALA A 130 -4.37 -13.18 2.67
C ALA A 130 -4.09 -11.98 1.75
N ALA A 131 -3.06 -11.17 2.04
CA ALA A 131 -2.64 -10.07 1.19
C ALA A 131 -2.13 -10.57 -0.17
N ARG A 132 -1.36 -11.66 -0.21
CA ARG A 132 -0.90 -12.32 -1.44
C ARG A 132 -2.06 -12.79 -2.28
N GLU A 133 -3.09 -13.39 -1.65
CA GLU A 133 -4.31 -13.80 -2.36
C GLU A 133 -5.06 -12.61 -2.99
N LEU A 134 -5.13 -11.48 -2.28
CA LEU A 134 -5.75 -10.26 -2.84
C LEU A 134 -4.97 -9.74 -4.06
N ILE A 135 -3.64 -9.76 -4.01
CA ILE A 135 -2.80 -9.42 -5.16
C ILE A 135 -3.05 -10.39 -6.32
N ALA A 136 -3.03 -11.71 -6.07
CA ALA A 136 -3.28 -12.72 -7.09
C ALA A 136 -4.63 -12.51 -7.79
N LYS A 137 -5.70 -12.19 -7.04
CA LYS A 137 -7.03 -11.86 -7.59
C LYS A 137 -6.99 -10.63 -8.52
N GLU A 138 -6.15 -9.63 -8.21
CA GLU A 138 -6.02 -8.45 -9.09
C GLU A 138 -5.13 -8.71 -10.30
N VAL A 139 -4.12 -9.55 -10.19
CA VAL A 139 -3.31 -10.03 -11.32
C VAL A 139 -4.21 -10.81 -12.30
N ASP A 140 -5.02 -11.74 -11.80
CA ASP A 140 -5.98 -12.48 -12.61
C ASP A 140 -7.02 -11.58 -13.29
N PHE A 141 -7.49 -10.56 -12.55
CA PHE A 141 -8.42 -9.57 -13.10
C PHE A 141 -7.77 -8.78 -14.25
N ALA A 142 -6.51 -8.37 -14.11
CA ALA A 142 -5.77 -7.64 -15.11
C ALA A 142 -5.53 -8.53 -16.36
N ASN A 143 -5.09 -9.78 -16.16
CA ASN A 143 -4.87 -10.75 -17.24
C ASN A 143 -6.13 -10.98 -18.07
N ARG A 144 -7.27 -11.23 -17.43
CA ARG A 144 -8.56 -11.43 -18.14
C ARG A 144 -9.01 -10.21 -18.96
N ARG A 145 -8.45 -9.02 -18.71
CA ARG A 145 -8.79 -7.77 -19.38
C ARG A 145 -7.68 -7.27 -20.30
N GLY A 146 -6.61 -8.03 -20.47
CA GLY A 146 -5.46 -7.62 -21.27
C GLY A 146 -4.80 -6.33 -20.74
N LYS A 147 -4.84 -6.09 -19.42
CA LYS A 147 -4.21 -4.92 -18.81
C LYS A 147 -2.74 -5.21 -18.54
N PRO A 148 -1.86 -4.24 -18.75
CA PRO A 148 -0.45 -4.41 -18.46
C PRO A 148 -0.21 -4.64 -16.95
N LEU A 149 0.81 -5.45 -16.65
CA LEU A 149 1.22 -5.83 -15.30
C LEU A 149 2.70 -5.50 -15.08
N PRO A 150 3.15 -5.36 -13.82
CA PRO A 150 4.56 -5.28 -13.51
C PRO A 150 5.28 -6.57 -13.92
N ALA A 151 6.57 -6.45 -14.26
CA ALA A 151 7.43 -7.60 -14.53
C ALA A 151 7.72 -8.40 -13.24
N GLU A 152 7.71 -7.72 -12.09
CA GLU A 152 7.95 -8.33 -10.78
C GLU A 152 7.06 -7.64 -9.72
N ILE A 153 6.59 -8.41 -8.75
CA ILE A 153 5.85 -7.91 -7.58
C ILE A 153 6.63 -8.31 -6.34
N ARG A 154 7.09 -7.32 -5.59
CA ARG A 154 7.76 -7.48 -4.29
C ARG A 154 6.82 -7.05 -3.18
N ILE A 155 6.65 -7.93 -2.22
CA ILE A 155 5.77 -7.74 -1.07
C ILE A 155 6.64 -7.56 0.17
N GLY A 156 6.25 -6.63 1.03
CA GLY A 156 6.86 -6.42 2.33
C GLY A 156 5.82 -6.26 3.43
N ALA A 157 6.21 -6.51 4.66
CA ALA A 157 5.40 -6.32 5.85
C ALA A 157 6.06 -5.30 6.79
N MET A 158 5.28 -4.38 7.36
CA MET A 158 5.78 -3.53 8.44
C MET A 158 5.78 -4.30 9.76
N ILE A 159 6.94 -4.33 10.41
CA ILE A 159 7.08 -4.90 11.76
C ILE A 159 6.87 -3.77 12.75
N GLU A 160 5.62 -3.48 13.06
CA GLU A 160 5.20 -2.33 13.90
C GLU A 160 4.21 -2.72 14.99
N THR A 161 3.87 -4.02 15.10
CA THR A 161 3.07 -4.56 16.19
C THR A 161 3.93 -5.50 17.05
N PRO A 162 3.68 -5.59 18.37
CA PRO A 162 4.42 -6.52 19.24
C PRO A 162 4.32 -7.98 18.74
N ALA A 163 3.15 -8.39 18.29
CA ALA A 163 2.93 -9.75 17.78
C ALA A 163 3.78 -10.03 16.53
N ALA A 164 3.89 -9.08 15.59
CA ALA A 164 4.73 -9.24 14.41
C ALA A 164 6.22 -9.35 14.78
N ALA A 165 6.68 -8.60 15.79
CA ALA A 165 8.05 -8.67 16.26
C ALA A 165 8.39 -10.06 16.81
N TRP A 166 7.48 -10.70 17.54
CA TRP A 166 7.65 -12.07 18.05
C TRP A 166 7.57 -13.14 16.96
N ARG A 167 6.98 -12.84 15.82
CA ARG A 167 6.77 -13.77 14.70
C ARG A 167 7.52 -13.35 13.43
N ILE A 168 8.61 -12.61 13.60
CA ILE A 168 9.33 -12.01 12.49
C ILE A 168 9.85 -13.04 11.48
N ASP A 169 10.34 -14.17 11.94
CA ASP A 169 10.87 -15.24 11.07
C ASP A 169 9.76 -15.85 10.21
N ASP A 170 8.59 -16.09 10.81
CA ASP A 170 7.42 -16.62 10.11
C ASP A 170 6.88 -15.63 9.07
N ILE A 171 6.93 -14.34 9.37
CA ILE A 171 6.50 -13.27 8.46
C ILE A 171 7.53 -13.10 7.34
N ALA A 172 8.81 -13.05 7.67
CA ALA A 172 9.89 -12.89 6.70
C ALA A 172 9.93 -14.03 5.66
N ALA A 173 9.54 -15.23 6.04
CA ALA A 173 9.44 -16.36 5.12
C ALA A 173 8.29 -16.24 4.08
N ARG A 174 7.40 -15.23 4.22
CA ARG A 174 6.22 -15.03 3.36
C ARG A 174 6.27 -13.76 2.51
N VAL A 175 7.25 -12.89 2.70
CA VAL A 175 7.42 -11.62 1.98
C VAL A 175 8.56 -11.67 0.98
#